data_0b8dcbc7452ab45e18a661636bee97c5
#
_entry.id   0b8dcbc7452ab45e18a661636bee97c5
#
_cell.length_a   1.000
_cell.length_b   1.000
_cell.length_c   1.000
_cell.angle_alpha   90.00
_cell.angle_beta   90.00
_cell.angle_gamma   90.00
#
_symmetry.space_group_name_H-M   'P 1'
#
loop_
_entity.id
_entity.type
_entity.pdbx_description
1 polymer ?
#
loop_
_entity_poly.entity_id
_entity_poly.type
_entity_poly.pdbx_seq_one_letter_code
_entity_poly.pdbx_strand_id
1 'polypeptide(L)'
;GPTKVQEYIVNEIQEVYRLQGVKINDKHFEIIVRQMMRKVEIVDPGDTRFLPEQLVDKWEFMQENDEIWDKKVVLDAGDSENLKAGQIVSVRRLRDENSVLKRQDKKLVEARDAVPATSNQILQGITRAALKTSSFMSAASFQETTKVLSEAAIHGKVDTLEGLKENVICG
;
A
#
# COMPACT_ATOMS: atom_id res chain seq x y z
N GLY A 1 -11.21 -3.97 6.57
CA GLY A 1 -9.83 -3.63 6.29
C GLY A 1 -8.96 -4.84 6.01
N PRO A 2 -7.67 -4.66 5.78
CA PRO A 2 -6.76 -5.76 5.45
C PRO A 2 -6.75 -6.90 6.47
N THR A 3 -6.86 -6.59 7.76
CA THR A 3 -6.88 -7.60 8.81
C THR A 3 -8.08 -8.54 8.69
N LYS A 4 -9.26 -7.98 8.40
CA LYS A 4 -10.46 -8.78 8.20
C LYS A 4 -10.37 -9.64 6.95
N VAL A 5 -9.78 -9.13 5.89
CA VAL A 5 -9.54 -9.89 4.66
C VAL A 5 -8.60 -11.06 4.95
N GLN A 6 -7.52 -10.82 5.69
CA GLN A 6 -6.58 -11.87 6.07
C GLN A 6 -7.26 -12.96 6.89
N GLU A 7 -8.05 -12.57 7.89
CA GLU A 7 -8.80 -13.51 8.71
C GLU A 7 -9.76 -14.36 7.88
N TYR A 8 -10.49 -13.73 6.98
CA TYR A 8 -11.42 -14.45 6.11
C TYR A 8 -10.69 -15.46 5.23
N ILE A 9 -9.61 -15.05 4.57
CA ILE A 9 -8.86 -15.95 3.69
C ILE A 9 -8.28 -17.12 4.47
N VAL A 10 -7.71 -16.87 5.64
CA VAL A 10 -7.17 -17.93 6.49
C VAL A 10 -8.26 -18.92 6.86
N ASN A 11 -9.44 -18.42 7.28
CA ASN A 11 -10.56 -19.28 7.65
C ASN A 11 -11.05 -20.13 6.49
N GLU A 12 -11.18 -19.55 5.31
CA GLU A 12 -11.61 -20.27 4.11
C GLU A 12 -10.60 -21.36 3.71
N ILE A 13 -9.31 -21.06 3.79
CA ILE A 13 -8.28 -22.03 3.50
C ILE A 13 -8.33 -23.19 4.48
N GLN A 14 -8.50 -22.91 5.76
CA GLN A 14 -8.61 -23.92 6.79
C GLN A 14 -9.81 -24.84 6.56
N GLU A 15 -10.95 -24.27 6.15
CA GLU A 15 -12.12 -25.07 5.81
C GLU A 15 -11.82 -26.05 4.67
N VAL A 16 -11.18 -25.58 3.61
CA VAL A 16 -10.81 -26.42 2.48
C VAL A 16 -9.88 -27.55 2.92
N TYR A 17 -8.86 -27.25 3.73
CA TYR A 17 -7.95 -28.26 4.24
C TYR A 17 -8.63 -29.25 5.16
N ARG A 18 -9.53 -28.78 6.00
CA ARG A 18 -10.29 -29.64 6.91
C ARG A 18 -11.13 -30.65 6.13
N LEU A 19 -11.78 -30.19 5.07
CA LEU A 19 -12.58 -31.04 4.20
C LEU A 19 -11.74 -32.08 3.46
N GLN A 20 -10.49 -31.76 3.16
CA GLN A 20 -9.57 -32.66 2.50
C GLN A 20 -8.77 -33.54 3.48
N GLY A 21 -8.98 -33.38 4.78
CA GLY A 21 -8.24 -34.12 5.79
C GLY A 21 -6.78 -33.72 5.94
N VAL A 22 -6.39 -32.58 5.43
CA VAL A 22 -5.02 -32.10 5.50
C VAL A 22 -4.87 -31.14 6.67
N LYS A 23 -3.85 -31.37 7.50
CA LYS A 23 -3.53 -30.49 8.62
C LYS A 23 -2.39 -29.57 8.23
N ILE A 24 -2.65 -28.27 8.21
CA ILE A 24 -1.63 -27.25 7.94
C ILE A 24 -1.62 -26.24 9.06
N ASN A 25 -0.42 -25.78 9.41
CA ASN A 25 -0.21 -24.81 10.47
C ASN A 25 -0.76 -23.44 10.06
N ASP A 26 -1.59 -22.84 10.90
CA ASP A 26 -2.20 -21.54 10.68
C ASP A 26 -1.17 -20.45 10.40
N LYS A 27 -0.01 -20.54 11.02
CA LYS A 27 1.07 -19.56 10.82
C LYS A 27 1.57 -19.53 9.38
N HIS A 28 1.59 -20.70 8.72
CA HIS A 28 1.99 -20.77 7.31
C HIS A 28 0.98 -20.05 6.42
N PHE A 29 -0.30 -20.22 6.70
CA PHE A 29 -1.35 -19.51 5.96
C PHE A 29 -1.24 -18.01 6.15
N GLU A 30 -1.06 -17.58 7.40
CA GLU A 30 -0.92 -16.16 7.68
C GLU A 30 0.24 -15.52 6.93
N ILE A 31 1.39 -16.20 6.89
CA ILE A 31 2.56 -15.71 6.17
C ILE A 31 2.26 -15.56 4.68
N ILE A 32 1.63 -16.57 4.08
CA ILE A 32 1.30 -16.55 2.66
C ILE A 32 0.28 -15.45 2.36
N VAL A 33 -0.75 -15.33 3.18
CA VAL A 33 -1.78 -14.29 3.00
C VAL A 33 -1.17 -12.90 3.12
N ARG A 34 -0.27 -12.69 4.07
CA ARG A 34 0.45 -11.42 4.19
C ARG A 34 1.22 -11.09 2.94
N GLN A 35 1.86 -12.08 2.32
CA GLN A 35 2.59 -11.87 1.06
C GLN A 35 1.64 -11.55 -0.08
N MET A 36 0.46 -12.17 -0.12
CA MET A 36 -0.56 -11.86 -1.11
C MET A 36 -1.07 -10.43 -0.99
N MET A 37 -1.07 -9.88 0.21
CA MET A 37 -1.57 -8.55 0.50
C MET A 37 -0.47 -7.51 0.69
N ARG A 38 0.74 -7.81 0.28
CA ARG A 38 1.89 -6.94 0.49
C ARG A 38 1.88 -5.69 -0.38
N LYS A 39 1.28 -5.77 -1.55
CA LYS A 39 1.27 -4.68 -2.52
C LYS A 39 -0.04 -3.90 -2.50
N VAL A 40 0.07 -2.64 -2.82
CA VAL A 40 -1.09 -1.77 -3.05
C VAL A 40 -0.96 -1.14 -4.43
N GLU A 41 -2.09 -0.78 -5.01
CA GLU A 41 -2.13 -0.05 -6.27
C GLU A 41 -2.46 1.40 -5.99
N ILE A 42 -1.65 2.30 -6.53
CA ILE A 42 -1.85 3.74 -6.34
C ILE A 42 -3.08 4.18 -7.13
N VAL A 43 -4.03 4.79 -6.45
CA VAL A 43 -5.22 5.39 -7.07
C VAL A 43 -4.93 6.82 -7.47
N ASP A 44 -4.54 7.63 -6.49
CA ASP A 44 -4.17 9.03 -6.69
C ASP A 44 -2.81 9.23 -6.03
N PRO A 45 -1.77 9.59 -6.81
CA PRO A 45 -0.45 9.80 -6.23
C PRO A 45 -0.35 11.02 -5.33
N GLY A 46 -1.31 11.94 -5.38
CA GLY A 46 -1.19 13.18 -4.62
C GLY A 46 0.10 13.89 -4.97
N ASP A 47 0.83 14.34 -3.95
CA ASP A 47 2.11 15.01 -4.12
C ASP A 47 3.30 14.08 -3.90
N THR A 48 3.09 12.76 -3.92
CA THR A 48 4.16 11.77 -3.83
C THR A 48 4.83 11.55 -5.18
N ARG A 49 5.90 10.76 -5.17
CA ARG A 49 6.61 10.37 -6.39
C ARG A 49 5.93 9.27 -7.17
N PHE A 50 4.86 8.71 -6.64
CA PHE A 50 4.17 7.58 -7.28
C PHE A 50 3.46 8.02 -8.55
N LEU A 51 3.19 7.04 -9.40
CA LEU A 51 2.37 7.21 -10.59
C LEU A 51 1.01 6.54 -10.38
N PRO A 52 -0.05 7.04 -11.03
CA PRO A 52 -1.33 6.35 -10.99
C PRO A 52 -1.19 4.91 -11.47
N GLU A 53 -1.92 4.01 -10.84
CA GLU A 53 -1.92 2.57 -11.15
C GLU A 53 -0.60 1.85 -10.85
N GLN A 54 0.38 2.53 -10.26
CA GLN A 54 1.64 1.90 -9.87
C GLN A 54 1.41 0.90 -8.74
N LEU A 55 2.08 -0.25 -8.81
CA LEU A 55 2.08 -1.24 -7.75
C LEU A 55 3.30 -0.99 -6.86
N VAL A 56 3.05 -0.79 -5.58
CA VAL A 56 4.13 -0.53 -4.62
C VAL A 56 3.93 -1.36 -3.37
N ASP A 57 5.02 -1.60 -2.64
CA ASP A 57 4.94 -2.22 -1.34
C ASP A 57 4.17 -1.32 -0.37
N LYS A 58 3.32 -1.92 0.42
CA LYS A 58 2.52 -1.22 1.42
C LYS A 58 3.39 -0.38 2.35
N TRP A 59 4.55 -0.94 2.75
CA TRP A 59 5.50 -0.23 3.60
C TRP A 59 6.07 1.01 2.91
N GLU A 60 6.46 0.88 1.65
CA GLU A 60 6.97 2.00 0.86
C GLU A 60 5.91 3.09 0.69
N PHE A 61 4.67 2.68 0.43
CA PHE A 61 3.53 3.59 0.34
C PHE A 61 3.36 4.40 1.62
N MET A 62 3.38 3.72 2.77
CA MET A 62 3.23 4.39 4.07
C MET A 62 4.39 5.34 4.34
N GLN A 63 5.61 4.93 4.02
CA GLN A 63 6.80 5.74 4.24
C GLN A 63 6.78 7.02 3.40
N GLU A 64 6.42 6.94 2.13
CA GLU A 64 6.33 8.11 1.27
C GLU A 64 5.26 9.08 1.77
N ASN A 65 4.12 8.58 2.20
CA ASN A 65 3.07 9.42 2.76
C ASN A 65 3.51 10.09 4.06
N ASP A 66 4.24 9.38 4.91
CA ASP A 66 4.76 9.94 6.16
C ASP A 66 5.76 11.06 5.88
N GLU A 67 6.58 10.94 4.86
CA GLU A 67 7.55 11.96 4.49
C GLU A 67 6.92 13.27 4.06
N ILE A 68 5.75 13.23 3.45
CA ILE A 68 5.08 14.47 3.00
C ILE A 68 3.95 14.92 3.93
N TRP A 69 3.68 14.15 4.98
CA TRP A 69 2.55 14.37 5.88
C TRP A 69 2.39 15.81 6.35
N ASP A 70 3.49 16.46 6.73
CA ASP A 70 3.48 17.81 7.26
C ASP A 70 4.14 18.81 6.32
N LYS A 71 4.29 18.46 5.06
CA LYS A 71 4.94 19.34 4.07
C LYS A 71 3.94 20.26 3.39
N LYS A 72 4.48 21.29 2.77
CA LYS A 72 3.73 22.25 1.97
C LYS A 72 4.17 22.20 0.53
N VAL A 73 3.27 22.46 -0.38
CA VAL A 73 3.56 22.59 -1.80
C VAL A 73 3.43 24.05 -2.17
N VAL A 74 4.48 24.61 -2.75
CA VAL A 74 4.50 26.01 -3.15
C VAL A 74 3.58 26.21 -4.35
N LEU A 75 2.58 27.07 -4.20
CA LEU A 75 1.67 27.45 -5.28
C LEU A 75 2.21 28.63 -6.07
N ASP A 76 2.68 29.65 -5.37
CA ASP A 76 3.26 30.86 -5.97
C ASP A 76 4.49 31.25 -5.14
N ALA A 77 5.63 31.29 -5.79
CA ALA A 77 6.88 31.64 -5.12
C ALA A 77 6.95 33.11 -4.70
N GLY A 78 6.04 33.97 -5.17
CA GLY A 78 6.10 35.38 -4.88
C GLY A 78 7.43 35.98 -5.33
N ASP A 79 8.08 36.71 -4.42
CA ASP A 79 9.39 37.31 -4.67
C ASP A 79 10.55 36.45 -4.15
N SER A 80 10.30 35.20 -3.82
CA SER A 80 11.35 34.30 -3.33
C SER A 80 12.31 33.89 -4.45
N GLU A 81 13.58 33.99 -4.18
CA GLU A 81 14.64 33.52 -5.10
C GLU A 81 15.03 32.07 -4.76
N ASN A 82 14.64 31.58 -3.58
CA ASN A 82 15.05 30.26 -3.07
C ASN A 82 14.03 29.17 -3.30
N LEU A 83 12.76 29.53 -3.48
CA LEU A 83 11.66 28.58 -3.66
C LEU A 83 11.03 28.75 -5.03
N LYS A 84 10.48 27.67 -5.57
CA LYS A 84 9.82 27.65 -6.87
C LYS A 84 8.44 27.03 -6.76
N ALA A 85 7.53 27.45 -7.62
CA ALA A 85 6.20 26.85 -7.69
C ALA A 85 6.30 25.34 -7.94
N GLY A 86 5.49 24.57 -7.23
CA GLY A 86 5.50 23.10 -7.30
C GLY A 86 6.48 22.42 -6.36
N GLN A 87 7.36 23.17 -5.71
CA GLN A 87 8.33 22.61 -4.79
C GLN A 87 7.66 22.18 -3.48
N ILE A 88 8.10 21.06 -2.93
CA ILE A 88 7.64 20.58 -1.63
C ILE A 88 8.65 21.01 -0.58
N VAL A 89 8.15 21.69 0.46
CA VAL A 89 9.02 22.26 1.50
C VAL A 89 8.42 22.00 2.87
N SER A 90 9.26 22.03 3.89
CA SER A 90 8.79 21.93 5.27
C SER A 90 8.07 23.22 5.68
N VAL A 91 7.19 23.11 6.66
CA VAL A 91 6.51 24.24 7.25
C VAL A 91 7.53 25.28 7.76
N ARG A 92 8.58 24.77 8.40
CA ARG A 92 9.63 25.64 8.96
C ARG A 92 10.36 26.42 7.87
N ARG A 93 10.73 25.76 6.78
CA ARG A 93 11.43 26.43 5.67
C ARG A 93 10.56 27.50 5.03
N LEU A 94 9.28 27.18 4.83
CA LEU A 94 8.31 28.15 4.30
C LEU A 94 8.18 29.35 5.23
N ARG A 95 8.06 29.11 6.52
CA ARG A 95 7.95 30.18 7.52
C ARG A 95 9.19 31.08 7.52
N ASP A 96 10.37 30.48 7.51
CA ASP A 96 11.63 31.21 7.51
C ASP A 96 11.78 32.07 6.27
N GLU A 97 11.46 31.53 5.10
CA GLU A 97 11.50 32.27 3.85
C GLU A 97 10.53 33.43 3.85
N ASN A 98 9.29 33.21 4.30
CA ASN A 98 8.29 34.26 4.38
C ASN A 98 8.65 35.33 5.42
N SER A 99 9.35 34.96 6.48
CA SER A 99 9.83 35.93 7.47
C SER A 99 10.85 36.87 6.85
N VAL A 100 11.75 36.36 6.04
CA VAL A 100 12.74 37.17 5.34
C VAL A 100 12.06 38.11 4.32
N LEU A 101 11.15 37.56 3.52
CA LEU A 101 10.42 38.34 2.52
C LEU A 101 9.59 39.45 3.15
N LYS A 102 8.95 39.16 4.28
CA LYS A 102 8.15 40.16 5.01
C LYS A 102 9.03 41.31 5.50
N ARG A 103 10.21 41.00 6.03
CA ARG A 103 11.16 42.04 6.48
C ARG A 103 11.65 42.92 5.34
N GLN A 104 11.72 42.37 4.14
CA GLN A 104 12.14 43.07 2.94
C GLN A 104 10.98 43.73 2.20
N ASP A 105 9.78 43.67 2.76
CA ASP A 105 8.54 44.20 2.16
C ASP A 105 8.30 43.63 0.76
N LYS A 106 8.57 42.33 0.60
CA LYS A 106 8.40 41.61 -0.66
C LYS A 106 7.17 40.70 -0.60
N LYS A 107 6.73 40.25 -1.76
CA LYS A 107 5.59 39.35 -1.87
C LYS A 107 5.93 37.99 -1.27
N LEU A 108 5.07 37.50 -0.39
CA LEU A 108 5.27 36.23 0.30
C LEU A 108 4.99 35.03 -0.61
N VAL A 109 5.55 33.89 -0.23
CA VAL A 109 5.29 32.62 -0.87
C VAL A 109 3.92 32.10 -0.43
N GLU A 110 3.11 31.70 -1.39
CA GLU A 110 1.83 31.04 -1.14
C GLU A 110 2.00 29.52 -1.32
N ALA A 111 1.45 28.76 -0.39
CA ALA A 111 1.57 27.32 -0.38
C ALA A 111 0.29 26.67 0.13
N ARG A 112 0.12 25.41 -0.20
CA ARG A 112 -0.95 24.55 0.32
C ARG A 112 -0.35 23.35 1.03
N ASP A 113 -1.17 22.62 1.78
CA ASP A 113 -0.73 21.35 2.37
C ASP A 113 -0.44 20.33 1.27
N ALA A 114 0.59 19.53 1.47
CA ALA A 114 0.86 18.40 0.60
C ALA A 114 -0.22 17.34 0.76
N VAL A 115 -0.63 16.75 -0.34
CA VAL A 115 -1.67 15.72 -0.38
C VAL A 115 -1.02 14.35 -0.44
N PRO A 116 -1.32 13.45 0.51
CA PRO A 116 -0.78 12.09 0.48
C PRO A 116 -1.40 11.28 -0.65
N ALA A 117 -0.69 10.22 -1.06
CA ALA A 117 -1.22 9.30 -2.04
C ALA A 117 -2.32 8.43 -1.43
N THR A 118 -3.25 8.04 -2.25
CA THR A 118 -4.28 7.05 -1.91
C THR A 118 -4.08 5.80 -2.73
N SER A 119 -4.51 4.67 -2.17
CA SER A 119 -4.29 3.37 -2.81
C SER A 119 -5.43 2.41 -2.55
N ASN A 120 -5.50 1.36 -3.38
CA ASN A 120 -6.36 0.21 -3.17
C ASN A 120 -5.50 -0.99 -2.81
N GLN A 121 -6.00 -1.81 -1.89
CA GLN A 121 -5.37 -3.08 -1.55
C GLN A 121 -5.53 -4.05 -2.71
N ILE A 122 -4.46 -4.76 -3.06
CA ILE A 122 -4.53 -5.81 -4.07
C ILE A 122 -4.15 -7.16 -3.45
N LEU A 123 -4.63 -8.23 -4.07
CA LEU A 123 -4.20 -9.60 -3.77
C LEU A 123 -3.34 -10.09 -4.92
N GLN A 124 -2.07 -10.34 -4.63
CA GLN A 124 -1.19 -10.94 -5.63
C GLN A 124 -1.53 -12.42 -5.81
N GLY A 125 -1.25 -12.95 -6.98
CA GLY A 125 -1.43 -14.37 -7.25
C GLY A 125 -0.66 -15.23 -6.25
N ILE A 126 -1.22 -16.35 -5.89
CA ILE A 126 -0.70 -17.22 -4.84
C ILE A 126 0.70 -17.71 -5.15
N THR A 127 0.98 -18.06 -6.39
CA THR A 127 2.31 -18.54 -6.78
C THR A 127 3.38 -17.49 -6.51
N ARG A 128 3.10 -16.25 -6.84
CA ARG A 128 4.06 -15.15 -6.63
C ARG A 128 4.26 -14.90 -5.13
N ALA A 129 3.19 -14.89 -4.36
CA ALA A 129 3.28 -14.69 -2.91
C ALA A 129 4.02 -15.83 -2.23
N ALA A 130 3.69 -17.06 -2.61
CA ALA A 130 4.26 -18.26 -2.00
C ALA A 130 5.75 -18.41 -2.29
N LEU A 131 6.22 -18.00 -3.47
CA LEU A 131 7.63 -18.04 -3.79
C LEU A 131 8.51 -17.25 -2.80
N LYS A 132 7.96 -16.19 -2.24
CA LYS A 132 8.69 -15.37 -1.27
C LYS A 132 8.73 -15.99 0.12
N THR A 133 7.85 -16.93 0.41
CA THR A 133 7.78 -17.61 1.70
C THR A 133 8.30 -19.04 1.64
N SER A 134 8.79 -19.49 0.50
CA SER A 134 9.22 -20.88 0.29
C SER A 134 10.30 -21.35 1.25
N SER A 135 11.12 -20.45 1.75
CA SER A 135 12.18 -20.79 2.73
C SER A 135 11.63 -21.33 4.05
N PHE A 136 10.37 -21.10 4.34
CA PHE A 136 9.73 -21.54 5.57
C PHE A 136 8.95 -22.84 5.44
N MET A 137 8.89 -23.42 4.25
CA MET A 137 8.08 -24.59 3.95
C MET A 137 8.89 -25.62 3.17
N SER A 138 8.62 -26.89 3.43
CA SER A 138 9.19 -27.94 2.59
C SER A 138 8.55 -27.87 1.20
N ALA A 139 9.26 -28.37 0.19
CA ALA A 139 8.77 -28.34 -1.18
C ALA A 139 7.40 -29.02 -1.35
N ALA A 140 7.21 -30.17 -0.71
CA ALA A 140 5.93 -30.89 -0.79
C ALA A 140 4.80 -30.11 -0.13
N SER A 141 5.03 -29.60 1.07
CA SER A 141 4.05 -28.77 1.79
C SER A 141 3.74 -27.49 1.02
N PHE A 142 4.76 -26.91 0.41
CA PHE A 142 4.61 -25.69 -0.37
C PHE A 142 3.70 -25.91 -1.58
N GLN A 143 3.94 -26.98 -2.34
CA GLN A 143 3.13 -27.31 -3.52
C GLN A 143 1.69 -27.60 -3.15
N GLU A 144 1.48 -28.37 -2.10
CA GLU A 144 0.15 -28.69 -1.63
C GLU A 144 -0.58 -27.46 -1.12
N THR A 145 0.10 -26.62 -0.35
CA THR A 145 -0.45 -25.37 0.14
C THR A 145 -0.85 -24.47 -1.01
N THR A 146 0.03 -24.33 -2.01
CA THR A 146 -0.22 -23.49 -3.18
C THR A 146 -1.47 -23.98 -3.94
N LYS A 147 -1.60 -25.29 -4.11
CA LYS A 147 -2.75 -25.88 -4.80
C LYS A 147 -4.05 -25.56 -4.06
N VAL A 148 -4.07 -25.76 -2.75
CA VAL A 148 -5.27 -25.51 -1.95
C VAL A 148 -5.62 -24.03 -1.91
N LEU A 149 -4.61 -23.17 -1.79
CA LEU A 149 -4.84 -21.73 -1.85
C LEU A 149 -5.41 -21.30 -3.19
N SER A 150 -4.93 -21.90 -4.29
CA SER A 150 -5.46 -21.61 -5.62
C SER A 150 -6.93 -22.01 -5.71
N GLU A 151 -7.27 -23.20 -5.23
CA GLU A 151 -8.66 -23.67 -5.20
C GLU A 151 -9.53 -22.78 -4.31
N ALA A 152 -9.04 -22.41 -3.15
CA ALA A 152 -9.77 -21.50 -2.26
C ALA A 152 -9.98 -20.13 -2.89
N ALA A 153 -8.99 -19.62 -3.59
CA ALA A 153 -9.11 -18.34 -4.28
C ALA A 153 -10.14 -18.40 -5.42
N ILE A 154 -10.22 -19.54 -6.11
CA ILE A 154 -11.19 -19.71 -7.20
C ILE A 154 -12.60 -19.90 -6.67
N HIS A 155 -12.76 -20.70 -5.64
CA HIS A 155 -14.08 -21.11 -5.14
C HIS A 155 -14.63 -20.25 -4.04
N GLY A 156 -13.77 -19.68 -3.30
CA GLY A 156 -14.22 -18.97 -2.15
C GLY A 156 -14.28 -17.50 -2.32
N LYS A 157 -14.50 -16.84 -2.59
CA LYS A 157 -14.73 -16.37 -3.28
C LYS A 157 -15.20 -15.11 -3.64
N VAL A 158 -15.76 -15.26 -4.62
CA VAL A 158 -16.38 -14.14 -5.20
C VAL A 158 -17.05 -13.25 -4.18
N ASP A 159 -17.73 -13.81 -3.21
CA ASP A 159 -18.42 -13.02 -2.19
C ASP A 159 -17.48 -12.14 -1.37
N THR A 160 -16.35 -12.70 -0.96
CA THR A 160 -15.35 -11.91 -0.25
C THR A 160 -14.72 -10.87 -1.16
N LEU A 161 -14.35 -11.29 -2.35
CA LEU A 161 -13.72 -10.40 -3.31
C LEU A 161 -14.67 -9.34 -3.83
N GLU A 162 -15.96 -9.63 -3.93
CA GLU A 162 -16.96 -8.64 -4.28
C GLU A 162 -17.16 -7.58 -3.21
N GLY A 163 -17.19 -7.98 -1.95
CA GLY A 163 -17.27 -7.03 -0.86
C GLY A 163 -16.04 -6.13 -0.77
N LEU A 164 -14.95 -6.54 -1.40
CA LEU A 164 -13.67 -5.84 -1.35
C LEU A 164 -13.19 -5.35 -2.71
N LYS A 165 -13.98 -5.55 -3.76
CA LYS A 165 -13.56 -5.28 -5.13
C LYS A 165 -13.14 -3.85 -5.41
N GLU A 166 -13.63 -2.92 -4.64
CA GLU A 166 -13.23 -1.53 -4.76
C GLU A 166 -11.84 -1.28 -4.18
N ASN A 167 -11.37 -2.18 -3.34
CA ASN A 167 -10.13 -2.04 -2.61
C ASN A 167 -9.14 -3.17 -2.88
N VAL A 168 -9.55 -4.20 -3.60
CA VAL A 168 -8.74 -5.39 -3.80
C VAL A 168 -8.80 -5.82 -5.27
N ILE A 169 -7.63 -6.01 -5.86
CA ILE A 169 -7.48 -6.58 -7.20
C ILE A 169 -6.82 -7.93 -7.03
N CYS A 170 -7.48 -8.96 -7.57
CA CYS A 170 -6.94 -10.32 -7.53
C CYS A 170 -5.91 -10.48 -8.63
N GLY A 171 -4.65 -10.63 -8.22
CA GLY A 171 -3.55 -10.78 -9.15
C GLY A 171 -3.12 -12.22 -9.41
#